data_6acf02a11a3b68e25772eed9b657e11d
#
_entry.id   6acf02a11a3b68e25772eed9b657e11d
#
_cell.length_a   1.000
_cell.length_b   1.000
_cell.length_c   1.000
_cell.angle_alpha   90.00
_cell.angle_beta   90.00
_cell.angle_gamma   90.00
#
_symmetry.space_group_name_H-M   'P 1'
#
loop_
_entity.id
_entity.type
_entity.pdbx_description
1 polymer ?
#
loop_
_entity_poly.entity_id
_entity_poly.type
_entity_poly.pdbx_seq_one_letter_code
_entity_poly.pdbx_strand_id
1 'polypeptide(L)'
;MKVCIFGAGAIGGFLAAYLSKANNEVSLIARGSNLEAYKEKGIKLYHGDRFVKASPFATNDSQEIGTVDLVFVTVKAPGLFDVGKKIRPLLGIETKVVFAMNGIPWWYGLDSSRGNRIAKDILDPSGILHREVASQRIVGCVVDCPAFVDAPGVIISKRNSQGVFTLGLPKFSGTCSLAVSYTHLRAHETHTN
;
A
#
# COMPACT_ATOMS: atom_id res chain seq x y z
N MET A 1 11.87 -2.27 -9.80
CA MET A 1 10.74 -3.14 -9.48
C MET A 1 9.46 -2.57 -10.06
N LYS A 2 8.53 -3.43 -10.44
CA LYS A 2 7.15 -3.04 -10.78
C LYS A 2 6.31 -2.98 -9.51
N VAL A 3 5.76 -1.80 -9.21
CA VAL A 3 5.03 -1.56 -7.96
C VAL A 3 3.65 -1.00 -8.29
N CYS A 4 2.61 -1.60 -7.71
CA CYS A 4 1.26 -1.05 -7.77
C CYS A 4 0.87 -0.47 -6.41
N ILE A 5 0.40 0.78 -6.40
CA ILE A 5 -0.23 1.39 -5.24
C ILE A 5 -1.76 1.29 -5.41
N PHE A 6 -2.37 0.43 -4.62
CA PHE A 6 -3.82 0.25 -4.62
C PHE A 6 -4.46 1.20 -3.59
N GLY A 7 -5.04 2.30 -4.08
CA GLY A 7 -5.63 3.34 -3.24
C GLY A 7 -4.80 4.61 -3.18
N ALA A 8 -4.71 5.34 -4.26
CA ALA A 8 -3.92 6.56 -4.38
C ALA A 8 -4.56 7.78 -3.67
N GLY A 9 -4.77 7.66 -2.36
CA GLY A 9 -5.06 8.75 -1.43
C GLY A 9 -3.78 9.42 -0.93
N ALA A 10 -3.81 10.02 0.28
CA ALA A 10 -2.66 10.71 0.86
C ALA A 10 -1.44 9.80 1.02
N ILE A 11 -1.63 8.64 1.67
CA ILE A 11 -0.54 7.68 1.92
C ILE A 11 -0.07 7.03 0.61
N GLY A 12 -1.01 6.60 -0.24
CA GLY A 12 -0.65 5.99 -1.51
C GLY A 12 0.08 6.94 -2.44
N GLY A 13 -0.35 8.18 -2.53
CA GLY A 13 0.32 9.19 -3.33
C GLY A 13 1.68 9.60 -2.77
N PHE A 14 1.84 9.66 -1.44
CA PHE A 14 3.14 9.87 -0.79
C PHE A 14 4.13 8.77 -1.20
N LEU A 15 3.73 7.50 -1.03
CA LEU A 15 4.56 6.35 -1.42
C LEU A 15 4.88 6.37 -2.91
N ALA A 16 3.87 6.62 -3.75
CA ALA A 16 4.05 6.64 -5.19
C ALA A 16 5.06 7.70 -5.64
N ALA A 17 5.01 8.91 -5.05
CA ALA A 17 5.95 9.97 -5.37
C ALA A 17 7.39 9.57 -5.07
N TYR A 18 7.64 9.01 -3.88
CA TYR A 18 9.00 8.60 -3.49
C TYR A 18 9.48 7.35 -4.22
N LEU A 19 8.62 6.35 -4.43
CA LEU A 19 8.98 5.13 -5.16
C LEU A 19 9.29 5.42 -6.63
N SER A 20 8.55 6.33 -7.26
CA SER A 20 8.85 6.80 -8.63
C SER A 20 10.19 7.54 -8.67
N LYS A 21 10.47 8.41 -7.68
CA LYS A 21 11.75 9.10 -7.59
C LYS A 21 12.92 8.14 -7.43
N ALA A 22 12.70 6.99 -6.79
CA ALA A 22 13.68 5.93 -6.63
C ALA A 22 13.77 4.96 -7.83
N ASN A 23 13.34 5.41 -9.02
CA ASN A 23 13.41 4.69 -10.29
C ASN A 23 12.67 3.33 -10.30
N ASN A 24 11.58 3.21 -9.55
CA ASN A 24 10.66 2.08 -9.69
C ASN A 24 9.61 2.40 -10.76
N GLU A 25 9.15 1.36 -11.45
CA GLU A 25 7.97 1.42 -12.33
C GLU A 25 6.72 1.39 -11.45
N VAL A 26 6.12 2.57 -11.24
CA VAL A 26 4.99 2.73 -10.32
C VAL A 26 3.70 2.91 -11.09
N SER A 27 2.69 2.12 -10.72
CA SER A 27 1.31 2.23 -11.19
C SER A 27 0.37 2.53 -10.03
N LEU A 28 -0.72 3.26 -10.30
CA LEU A 28 -1.73 3.64 -9.31
C LEU A 28 -3.09 3.07 -9.66
N ILE A 29 -3.75 2.45 -8.68
CA ILE A 29 -5.20 2.26 -8.72
C ILE A 29 -5.85 3.42 -7.96
N ALA A 30 -6.54 4.27 -8.69
CA ALA A 30 -7.21 5.46 -8.17
C ALA A 30 -8.65 5.54 -8.71
N ARG A 31 -9.44 6.47 -8.16
CA ARG A 31 -10.81 6.72 -8.60
C ARG A 31 -11.17 8.20 -8.46
N GLY A 32 -12.23 8.60 -9.19
CA GLY A 32 -12.80 9.95 -9.12
C GLY A 32 -11.79 11.03 -9.50
N SER A 33 -11.91 12.21 -8.91
CA SER A 33 -11.10 13.39 -9.24
C SER A 33 -9.58 13.17 -9.05
N ASN A 34 -9.17 12.29 -8.14
CA ASN A 34 -7.76 11.97 -7.99
C ASN A 34 -7.23 11.19 -9.20
N LEU A 35 -8.01 10.26 -9.76
CA LEU A 35 -7.59 9.53 -10.96
C LEU A 35 -7.37 10.48 -12.13
N GLU A 36 -8.32 11.37 -12.38
CA GLU A 36 -8.21 12.37 -13.47
C GLU A 36 -6.99 13.27 -13.27
N ALA A 37 -6.79 13.76 -12.05
CA ALA A 37 -5.64 14.60 -11.73
C ALA A 37 -4.31 13.87 -11.94
N TYR A 38 -4.22 12.59 -11.56
CA TYR A 38 -3.00 11.80 -11.74
C TYR A 38 -2.71 11.53 -13.21
N LYS A 39 -3.73 11.29 -14.02
CA LYS A 39 -3.58 11.13 -15.47
C LYS A 39 -3.10 12.40 -16.15
N GLU A 40 -3.66 13.57 -15.79
CA GLU A 40 -3.35 14.84 -16.44
C GLU A 40 -2.07 15.50 -15.93
N LYS A 41 -1.89 15.53 -14.61
CA LYS A 41 -0.90 16.39 -13.93
C LYS A 41 0.13 15.60 -13.12
N GLY A 42 -0.11 14.30 -12.92
CA GLY A 42 0.68 13.46 -12.03
C GLY A 42 0.47 13.81 -10.57
N ILE A 43 1.40 13.37 -9.73
CA ILE A 43 1.44 13.61 -8.30
C ILE A 43 2.31 14.84 -8.01
N LYS A 44 1.83 15.72 -7.15
CA LYS A 44 2.61 16.79 -6.52
C LYS A 44 2.63 16.53 -5.02
N LEU A 45 3.80 16.25 -4.48
CA LEU A 45 4.01 16.04 -3.05
C LEU A 45 4.83 17.18 -2.46
N TYR A 46 4.24 17.87 -1.50
CA TYR A 46 4.94 18.82 -0.62
C TYR A 46 5.22 18.13 0.70
N HIS A 47 6.49 17.88 1.00
CA HIS A 47 6.93 17.21 2.22
C HIS A 47 7.94 18.08 2.95
N GLY A 48 7.45 18.87 3.88
CA GLY A 48 8.23 19.95 4.49
C GLY A 48 8.66 20.98 3.45
N ASP A 49 9.97 21.20 3.33
CA ASP A 49 10.56 22.10 2.32
C ASP A 49 10.85 21.38 0.99
N ARG A 50 10.56 20.07 0.90
CA ARG A 50 10.81 19.25 -0.30
C ARG A 50 9.59 19.23 -1.20
N PHE A 51 9.84 19.38 -2.50
CA PHE A 51 8.84 19.18 -3.53
C PHE A 51 9.22 17.98 -4.39
N VAL A 52 8.31 17.03 -4.53
CA VAL A 52 8.46 15.86 -5.39
C VAL A 52 7.32 15.82 -6.38
N LYS A 53 7.67 15.75 -7.67
CA LYS A 53 6.71 15.52 -8.75
C LYS A 53 6.97 14.14 -9.35
N ALA A 54 5.91 13.40 -9.62
CA ALA A 54 5.96 12.10 -10.30
C ALA A 54 4.76 11.94 -11.22
N SER A 55 4.91 11.15 -12.27
CA SER A 55 3.84 10.87 -13.24
C SER A 55 3.70 9.36 -13.45
N PRO A 56 3.30 8.61 -12.41
CA PRO A 56 3.07 7.17 -12.52
C PRO A 56 1.86 6.90 -13.43
N PHE A 57 1.82 5.72 -14.03
CA PHE A 57 0.63 5.25 -14.73
C PHE A 57 -0.55 5.15 -13.74
N ALA A 58 -1.69 5.73 -14.08
CA ALA A 58 -2.87 5.76 -13.21
C ALA A 58 -4.12 5.22 -13.93
N THR A 59 -4.80 4.29 -13.28
CA THR A 59 -6.02 3.68 -13.78
C THR A 59 -6.97 3.30 -12.64
N ASN A 60 -8.21 2.95 -12.96
CA ASN A 60 -9.15 2.29 -12.04
C ASN A 60 -9.32 0.80 -12.33
N ASP A 61 -8.64 0.28 -13.36
CA ASP A 61 -8.67 -1.12 -13.77
C ASP A 61 -7.30 -1.78 -13.58
N SER A 62 -7.24 -2.76 -12.68
CA SER A 62 -6.02 -3.52 -12.42
C SER A 62 -5.57 -4.40 -13.59
N GLN A 63 -6.45 -4.72 -14.53
CA GLN A 63 -6.10 -5.49 -15.72
C GLN A 63 -5.15 -4.72 -16.64
N GLU A 64 -5.28 -3.40 -16.70
CA GLU A 64 -4.39 -2.55 -17.49
C GLU A 64 -2.94 -2.52 -16.95
N ILE A 65 -2.74 -2.87 -15.68
CA ILE A 65 -1.41 -2.91 -15.06
C ILE A 65 -0.76 -4.27 -15.24
N GLY A 66 -1.54 -5.35 -15.10
CA GLY A 66 -1.03 -6.72 -15.08
C GLY A 66 -0.21 -7.04 -13.83
N THR A 67 0.59 -8.10 -13.88
CA THR A 67 1.34 -8.59 -12.73
C THR A 67 2.49 -7.66 -12.34
N VAL A 68 2.66 -7.49 -11.02
CA VAL A 68 3.70 -6.63 -10.41
C VAL A 68 4.50 -7.39 -9.36
N ASP A 69 5.66 -6.85 -8.96
CA ASP A 69 6.49 -7.44 -7.91
C ASP A 69 5.89 -7.17 -6.53
N LEU A 70 5.31 -5.97 -6.35
CA LEU A 70 4.82 -5.50 -5.07
C LEU A 70 3.52 -4.70 -5.21
N VAL A 71 2.53 -5.03 -4.39
CA VAL A 71 1.29 -4.26 -4.25
C VAL A 71 1.28 -3.59 -2.88
N PHE A 72 1.19 -2.26 -2.83
CA PHE A 72 0.85 -1.54 -1.60
C PHE A 72 -0.64 -1.27 -1.55
N VAL A 73 -1.33 -1.81 -0.56
CA VAL A 73 -2.73 -1.52 -0.27
C VAL A 73 -2.79 -0.39 0.75
N THR A 74 -3.24 0.79 0.30
CA THR A 74 -3.28 2.03 1.10
C THR A 74 -4.70 2.59 1.22
N VAL A 75 -5.69 1.75 0.97
CA VAL A 75 -7.10 2.11 1.16
C VAL A 75 -7.44 2.13 2.66
N LYS A 76 -8.50 2.84 3.02
CA LYS A 76 -9.13 2.69 4.34
C LYS A 76 -9.90 1.37 4.42
N ALA A 77 -10.12 0.84 5.63
CA ALA A 77 -10.76 -0.47 5.84
C ALA A 77 -12.03 -0.74 5.00
N PRO A 78 -12.97 0.20 4.80
CA PRO A 78 -14.13 -0.03 3.93
C PRO A 78 -13.77 -0.30 2.46
N GLY A 79 -12.58 0.14 2.02
CA GLY A 79 -12.11 -0.10 0.65
C GLY A 79 -11.50 -1.49 0.41
N LEU A 80 -11.31 -2.29 1.45
CA LEU A 80 -10.70 -3.62 1.33
C LEU A 80 -11.52 -4.58 0.48
N PHE A 81 -12.84 -4.46 0.49
CA PHE A 81 -13.72 -5.26 -0.37
C PHE A 81 -13.43 -5.03 -1.87
N ASP A 82 -13.24 -3.77 -2.27
CA ASP A 82 -12.88 -3.42 -3.65
C ASP A 82 -11.47 -3.92 -4.00
N VAL A 83 -10.55 -3.90 -3.04
CA VAL A 83 -9.22 -4.51 -3.22
C VAL A 83 -9.37 -5.99 -3.55
N GLY A 84 -10.12 -6.75 -2.74
CA GLY A 84 -10.34 -8.18 -2.98
C GLY A 84 -10.91 -8.46 -4.38
N LYS A 85 -11.84 -7.64 -4.86
CA LYS A 85 -12.44 -7.80 -6.20
C LYS A 85 -11.46 -7.56 -7.35
N LYS A 86 -10.47 -6.69 -7.15
CA LYS A 86 -9.62 -6.18 -8.24
C LYS A 86 -8.15 -6.57 -8.14
N ILE A 87 -7.72 -7.21 -7.04
CA ILE A 87 -6.29 -7.45 -6.80
C ILE A 87 -5.71 -8.56 -7.67
N ARG A 88 -6.53 -9.54 -8.07
CA ARG A 88 -6.06 -10.76 -8.74
C ARG A 88 -5.19 -10.52 -9.98
N PRO A 89 -5.50 -9.60 -10.91
CA PRO A 89 -4.66 -9.34 -12.09
C PRO A 89 -3.25 -8.84 -11.75
N LEU A 90 -3.05 -8.26 -10.55
CA LEU A 90 -1.76 -7.75 -10.09
C LEU A 90 -0.84 -8.86 -9.53
N LEU A 91 -1.41 -10.04 -9.21
CA LEU A 91 -0.71 -11.09 -8.48
C LEU A 91 -0.02 -12.09 -9.41
N GLY A 92 1.29 -12.00 -9.56
CA GLY A 92 2.15 -13.05 -10.11
C GLY A 92 2.55 -14.07 -9.05
N ILE A 93 3.46 -15.01 -9.39
CA ILE A 93 3.89 -16.09 -8.49
C ILE A 93 4.54 -15.52 -7.23
N GLU A 94 5.45 -14.55 -7.35
CA GLU A 94 6.24 -14.00 -6.26
C GLU A 94 5.71 -12.67 -5.68
N THR A 95 4.61 -12.14 -6.24
CA THR A 95 4.06 -10.84 -5.80
C THR A 95 3.79 -10.83 -4.30
N LYS A 96 4.31 -9.83 -3.60
CA LYS A 96 3.98 -9.55 -2.20
C LYS A 96 2.93 -8.44 -2.11
N VAL A 97 2.11 -8.50 -1.06
CA VAL A 97 1.04 -7.52 -0.81
C VAL A 97 1.27 -6.87 0.53
N VAL A 98 1.67 -5.61 0.52
CA VAL A 98 1.90 -4.79 1.71
C VAL A 98 0.62 -4.05 2.06
N PHE A 99 0.04 -4.37 3.20
CA PHE A 99 -1.13 -3.64 3.71
C PHE A 99 -0.65 -2.46 4.55
N ALA A 100 -0.46 -1.32 3.89
CA ALA A 100 -0.03 -0.07 4.51
C ALA A 100 -1.22 0.69 5.09
N MET A 101 -1.75 0.17 6.18
CA MET A 101 -2.93 0.70 6.86
C MET A 101 -2.90 0.38 8.35
N ASN A 102 -3.29 1.36 9.16
CA ASN A 102 -3.38 1.20 10.62
C ASN A 102 -4.71 0.56 11.01
N GLY A 103 -4.76 0.02 12.22
CA GLY A 103 -5.93 -0.66 12.77
C GLY A 103 -5.74 -2.17 12.86
N ILE A 104 -6.84 -2.89 13.12
CA ILE A 104 -6.81 -4.35 13.19
C ILE A 104 -6.71 -4.90 11.77
N PRO A 105 -5.69 -5.71 11.46
CA PRO A 105 -5.53 -6.27 10.12
C PRO A 105 -6.60 -7.33 9.82
N TRP A 106 -7.06 -7.41 8.57
CA TRP A 106 -8.09 -8.38 8.16
C TRP A 106 -7.67 -9.86 8.36
N TRP A 107 -6.36 -10.10 8.43
CA TRP A 107 -5.80 -11.44 8.71
C TRP A 107 -5.62 -11.73 10.19
N TYR A 108 -6.08 -10.84 11.08
CA TYR A 108 -6.00 -11.05 12.53
C TYR A 108 -6.75 -12.32 12.92
N GLY A 109 -6.05 -13.22 13.63
CA GLY A 109 -6.63 -14.47 14.10
C GLY A 109 -6.78 -15.58 13.05
N LEU A 110 -6.19 -15.42 11.85
CA LEU A 110 -6.16 -16.51 10.85
C LEU A 110 -5.55 -17.80 11.37
N ASP A 111 -4.69 -17.71 12.38
CA ASP A 111 -3.97 -18.83 13.00
C ASP A 111 -4.62 -19.36 14.27
N SER A 112 -5.67 -18.72 14.76
CA SER A 112 -6.33 -19.14 16.01
C SER A 112 -7.76 -19.61 15.75
N SER A 113 -8.12 -20.76 16.33
CA SER A 113 -9.48 -21.32 16.23
C SER A 113 -10.56 -20.40 16.81
N ARG A 114 -10.20 -19.50 17.74
CA ARG A 114 -11.11 -18.53 18.37
C ARG A 114 -11.13 -17.17 17.69
N GLY A 115 -9.98 -16.67 17.20
CA GLY A 115 -9.87 -15.37 16.53
C GLY A 115 -10.41 -15.36 15.10
N ASN A 116 -10.44 -16.51 14.46
CA ASN A 116 -10.81 -16.65 13.05
C ASN A 116 -12.26 -16.21 12.75
N ARG A 117 -13.21 -16.45 13.66
CA ARG A 117 -14.62 -16.07 13.47
C ARG A 117 -14.82 -14.55 13.50
N ILE A 118 -14.30 -13.89 14.53
CA ILE A 118 -14.48 -12.44 14.71
C ILE A 118 -13.77 -11.66 13.58
N ALA A 119 -12.54 -12.05 13.25
CA ALA A 119 -11.80 -11.41 12.17
C ALA A 119 -12.50 -11.58 10.82
N LYS A 120 -12.97 -12.79 10.51
CA LYS A 120 -13.64 -13.09 9.26
C LYS A 120 -14.99 -12.36 9.14
N ASP A 121 -15.80 -12.37 10.20
CA ASP A 121 -17.15 -11.81 10.15
C ASP A 121 -17.16 -10.27 10.14
N ILE A 122 -16.12 -9.62 10.66
CA ILE A 122 -16.06 -8.16 10.77
C ILE A 122 -15.11 -7.55 9.74
N LEU A 123 -13.92 -8.14 9.56
CA LEU A 123 -12.85 -7.52 8.77
C LEU A 123 -12.84 -7.97 7.30
N ASP A 124 -13.32 -9.17 7.02
CA ASP A 124 -13.52 -9.70 5.67
C ASP A 124 -14.81 -10.53 5.58
N PRO A 125 -16.00 -9.91 5.80
CA PRO A 125 -17.27 -10.63 5.91
C PRO A 125 -17.61 -11.42 4.65
N SER A 126 -17.14 -11.00 3.49
CA SER A 126 -17.29 -11.71 2.23
C SER A 126 -16.30 -12.86 2.03
N GLY A 127 -15.25 -12.93 2.84
CA GLY A 127 -14.11 -13.85 2.68
C GLY A 127 -13.32 -13.62 1.39
N ILE A 128 -13.48 -12.46 0.75
CA ILE A 128 -12.86 -12.21 -0.56
C ILE A 128 -11.35 -12.04 -0.44
N LEU A 129 -10.87 -11.36 0.61
CA LEU A 129 -9.43 -11.19 0.82
C LEU A 129 -8.76 -12.52 1.16
N HIS A 130 -9.42 -13.35 1.99
CA HIS A 130 -8.94 -14.69 2.30
C HIS A 130 -8.82 -15.59 1.07
N ARG A 131 -9.71 -15.41 0.11
CA ARG A 131 -9.72 -16.19 -1.13
C ARG A 131 -8.69 -15.70 -2.13
N GLU A 132 -8.54 -14.38 -2.27
CA GLU A 132 -7.70 -13.79 -3.32
C GLU A 132 -6.24 -13.57 -2.89
N VAL A 133 -5.98 -13.38 -1.59
CA VAL A 133 -4.64 -13.06 -1.07
C VAL A 133 -4.15 -14.19 -0.18
N ALA A 134 -3.31 -15.04 -0.74
CA ALA A 134 -2.69 -16.13 0.01
C ALA A 134 -1.82 -15.58 1.15
N SER A 135 -1.84 -16.24 2.32
CA SER A 135 -1.20 -15.77 3.55
C SER A 135 0.31 -15.49 3.41
N GLN A 136 1.02 -16.29 2.61
CA GLN A 136 2.46 -16.12 2.36
C GLN A 136 2.82 -14.87 1.56
N ARG A 137 1.83 -14.18 0.97
CA ARG A 137 2.01 -12.92 0.24
C ARG A 137 1.88 -11.71 1.15
N ILE A 138 1.29 -11.88 2.33
CA ILE A 138 0.91 -10.78 3.21
C ILE A 138 2.15 -10.20 3.90
N VAL A 139 2.28 -8.89 3.81
CA VAL A 139 3.21 -8.08 4.60
C VAL A 139 2.40 -7.02 5.33
N GLY A 140 2.47 -7.00 6.64
CA GLY A 140 1.87 -5.94 7.45
C GLY A 140 2.72 -4.68 7.38
N CYS A 141 2.06 -3.52 7.48
CA CYS A 141 2.76 -2.24 7.51
C CYS A 141 2.06 -1.29 8.47
N VAL A 142 2.78 -0.83 9.48
CA VAL A 142 2.36 0.28 10.34
C VAL A 142 2.80 1.58 9.68
N VAL A 143 1.86 2.51 9.54
CA VAL A 143 2.08 3.78 8.85
C VAL A 143 2.12 4.92 9.86
N ASP A 144 3.27 5.56 9.97
CA ASP A 144 3.46 6.84 10.67
C ASP A 144 3.84 7.91 9.65
N CYS A 145 2.82 8.39 8.94
CA CYS A 145 2.98 9.36 7.87
C CYS A 145 1.80 10.35 7.91
N PRO A 146 1.96 11.49 8.58
CA PRO A 146 0.94 12.52 8.63
C PRO A 146 0.86 13.27 7.30
N ALA A 147 0.11 12.71 6.37
CA ALA A 147 -0.14 13.29 5.06
C ALA A 147 -1.64 13.42 4.81
N PHE A 148 -2.02 14.41 4.01
CA PHE A 148 -3.38 14.61 3.55
C PHE A 148 -3.41 15.04 2.07
N VAL A 149 -4.56 14.84 1.44
CA VAL A 149 -4.82 15.33 0.08
C VAL A 149 -5.37 16.75 0.21
N ASP A 150 -4.64 17.72 -0.29
CA ASP A 150 -5.01 19.13 -0.29
C ASP A 150 -5.97 19.44 -1.45
N ALA A 151 -5.61 18.95 -2.62
CA ALA A 151 -6.43 19.00 -3.84
C ALA A 151 -6.19 17.71 -4.64
N PRO A 152 -7.04 17.38 -5.62
CA PRO A 152 -6.81 16.24 -6.51
C PRO A 152 -5.40 16.26 -7.09
N GLY A 153 -4.63 15.19 -6.85
CA GLY A 153 -3.24 15.07 -7.29
C GLY A 153 -2.21 15.82 -6.44
N VAL A 154 -2.64 16.55 -5.40
CA VAL A 154 -1.75 17.34 -4.52
C VAL A 154 -1.76 16.76 -3.11
N ILE A 155 -0.60 16.37 -2.62
CA ILE A 155 -0.42 15.78 -1.30
C ILE A 155 0.50 16.67 -0.49
N ILE A 156 0.11 16.89 0.75
CA ILE A 156 0.90 17.64 1.73
C ILE A 156 1.23 16.71 2.90
N SER A 157 2.49 16.66 3.27
CA SER A 157 2.98 16.00 4.48
C SER A 157 3.70 16.99 5.38
N LYS A 158 3.50 16.88 6.70
CA LYS A 158 4.03 17.86 7.66
C LYS A 158 5.56 17.90 7.66
N ARG A 159 6.10 19.11 7.88
CA ARG A 159 7.53 19.45 7.82
C ARG A 159 8.43 18.54 8.68
N ASN A 160 7.97 18.09 9.83
CA ASN A 160 8.79 17.34 10.79
C ASN A 160 8.54 15.83 10.78
N SER A 161 7.80 15.33 9.79
CA SER A 161 7.49 13.91 9.65
C SER A 161 8.39 13.28 8.60
N GLN A 162 9.09 12.21 8.97
CA GLN A 162 9.91 11.46 8.00
C GLN A 162 9.09 10.49 7.14
N GLY A 163 7.80 10.29 7.46
CA GLY A 163 6.97 9.29 6.78
C GLY A 163 7.53 7.88 7.00
N VAL A 164 7.37 7.35 8.22
CA VAL A 164 7.91 6.03 8.59
C VAL A 164 6.89 4.94 8.24
N PHE A 165 7.37 3.92 7.55
CA PHE A 165 6.61 2.72 7.20
C PHE A 165 7.33 1.51 7.80
N THR A 166 6.75 0.92 8.86
CA THR A 166 7.33 -0.24 9.53
C THR A 166 6.71 -1.51 8.98
N LEU A 167 7.50 -2.30 8.27
CA LEU A 167 7.05 -3.56 7.66
C LEU A 167 7.26 -4.73 8.62
N GLY A 168 6.33 -5.69 8.60
CA GLY A 168 6.42 -6.91 9.37
C GLY A 168 5.71 -8.08 8.68
N LEU A 169 6.24 -9.28 8.85
CA LEU A 169 5.57 -10.49 8.38
C LEU A 169 4.61 -10.98 9.49
N PRO A 170 3.36 -11.29 9.14
CA PRO A 170 2.44 -11.93 10.08
C PRO A 170 3.02 -13.28 10.53
N LYS A 171 2.95 -13.57 11.83
CA LYS A 171 3.22 -14.92 12.35
C LYS A 171 1.93 -15.73 12.20
N PHE A 172 1.94 -16.70 11.32
CA PHE A 172 0.90 -17.72 11.27
C PHE A 172 1.38 -18.93 12.07
N SER A 173 0.60 -19.40 13.06
CA SER A 173 0.97 -20.52 13.92
C SER A 173 1.15 -21.79 13.10
N GLY A 174 2.31 -22.40 13.24
CA GLY A 174 2.60 -23.72 12.66
C GLY A 174 3.95 -23.88 12.01
N THR A 175 4.63 -22.85 11.62
CA THR A 175 5.98 -22.98 11.05
C THR A 175 6.82 -21.73 11.31
N CYS A 176 7.95 -21.98 11.96
CA CYS A 176 9.14 -21.16 11.95
C CYS A 176 9.12 -19.88 12.80
N SER A 177 10.00 -19.86 13.76
CA SER A 177 10.55 -18.70 14.43
C SER A 177 11.34 -17.82 13.46
N LEU A 178 10.67 -17.14 12.55
CA LEU A 178 11.28 -16.00 11.87
C LEU A 178 11.12 -14.79 12.78
N ALA A 179 12.22 -14.37 13.36
CA ALA A 179 12.32 -13.10 14.04
C ALA A 179 11.72 -12.02 13.15
N VAL A 180 10.82 -11.21 13.71
CA VAL A 180 10.28 -10.04 13.04
C VAL A 180 11.45 -9.10 12.81
N SER A 181 12.01 -9.12 11.61
CA SER A 181 12.98 -8.14 11.19
C SER A 181 12.20 -6.89 10.78
N TYR A 182 12.17 -5.91 11.68
CA TYR A 182 11.66 -4.59 11.34
C TYR A 182 12.68 -3.89 10.45
N THR A 183 12.46 -3.91 9.16
CA THR A 183 13.22 -3.07 8.24
C THR A 183 12.54 -1.71 8.16
N HIS A 184 13.23 -0.68 8.63
CA HIS A 184 12.82 0.69 8.40
C HIS A 184 13.12 1.01 6.94
N LEU A 185 12.10 1.25 6.14
CA LEU A 185 12.24 1.89 4.85
C LEU A 185 12.53 3.38 5.13
N ARG A 186 13.78 3.70 5.43
CA ARG A 186 14.28 5.06 5.29
C ARG A 186 14.43 5.32 3.80
N ALA A 187 13.85 6.39 3.29
CA ALA A 187 14.27 6.96 2.02
C ALA A 187 15.75 7.33 2.21
N HIS A 188 16.67 6.54 1.65
CA HIS A 188 18.09 6.84 1.69
C HIS A 188 18.30 8.18 1.01
N GLU A 189 18.68 9.17 1.79
CA GLU A 189 19.29 10.38 1.28
C GLU A 189 20.68 9.99 0.78
N THR A 190 20.85 9.94 -0.52
CA THR A 190 22.19 10.06 -1.09
C THR A 190 22.61 11.52 -0.90
N HIS A 191 23.38 11.78 0.13
CA HIS A 191 24.20 12.99 0.18
C HIS A 191 25.23 12.86 -0.93
N THR A 192 25.00 13.52 -2.04
CA THR A 192 26.07 13.91 -2.95
C THR A 192 26.69 15.17 -2.37
N ASN A 193 27.94 15.05 -1.92
CA ASN A 193 28.82 16.19 -1.66
C ASN A 193 29.01 17.01 -2.94
#